data_91fd4fd8cb04680c65ee380db09912c7
#
_entry.id   91fd4fd8cb04680c65ee380db09912c7
#
_cell.length_a   1.000
_cell.length_b   1.000
_cell.length_c   1.000
_cell.angle_alpha   90.00
_cell.angle_beta   90.00
_cell.angle_gamma   90.00
#
_symmetry.space_group_name_H-M   'P 1'
#
loop_
_entity.id
_entity.type
_entity.pdbx_description
1 polymer ?
#
loop_
_entity_poly.entity_id
_entity_poly.type
_entity_poly.pdbx_seq_one_letter_code
_entity_poly.pdbx_strand_id
1 'polypeptide(L)'
;MTSGSELAQAIASVDAATTSAELMQATAALVRCKHMGAIPKLLEVIGFNNPALAGIAFSGLVALGPEAAPQILDRLDPQNYGARAWSVRALAEIADSCALDALIEALCNDIGPSVRRAAAKGLGNLRLRGTAMEISSQRQRCVHALNHGTHDSEWVVRYSCCASLERLLSTGAFEDQAIQSLRERTGRTERVKVVRLRASKALQRLKAG
;
A
#
# COMPACT_ATOMS: atom_id res chain seq x y z
N MET A 1 -10.92 2.61 -26.23
CA MET A 1 -10.77 1.22 -25.72
C MET A 1 -9.74 0.53 -26.60
N THR A 2 -8.62 0.09 -26.03
CA THR A 2 -7.56 -0.63 -26.76
C THR A 2 -8.12 -1.95 -27.24
N SER A 3 -7.83 -2.35 -28.49
CA SER A 3 -8.33 -3.61 -29.02
C SER A 3 -7.65 -4.80 -28.33
N GLY A 4 -8.32 -5.95 -28.24
CA GLY A 4 -7.72 -7.18 -27.69
C GLY A 4 -6.43 -7.59 -28.43
N SER A 5 -6.30 -7.20 -29.70
CA SER A 5 -5.11 -7.42 -30.53
C SER A 5 -3.90 -6.58 -30.05
N GLU A 6 -4.12 -5.30 -29.68
CA GLU A 6 -3.06 -4.42 -29.18
C GLU A 6 -2.54 -4.88 -27.82
N LEU A 7 -3.43 -5.35 -26.94
CA LEU A 7 -3.04 -5.95 -25.67
C LEU A 7 -2.19 -7.20 -25.88
N ALA A 8 -2.65 -8.12 -26.74
CA ALA A 8 -1.91 -9.36 -27.01
C ALA A 8 -0.52 -9.08 -27.60
N GLN A 9 -0.41 -8.11 -28.50
CA GLN A 9 0.87 -7.68 -29.05
C GLN A 9 1.79 -7.06 -27.99
N ALA A 10 1.24 -6.23 -27.08
CA ALA A 10 2.03 -5.62 -26.01
C ALA A 10 2.55 -6.68 -25.03
N ILE A 11 1.73 -7.69 -24.68
CA ILE A 11 2.15 -8.83 -23.85
C ILE A 11 3.26 -9.61 -24.55
N ALA A 12 3.07 -9.97 -25.82
CA ALA A 12 4.08 -10.70 -26.60
C ALA A 12 5.41 -9.92 -26.70
N SER A 13 5.36 -8.59 -26.77
CA SER A 13 6.57 -7.75 -26.78
C SER A 13 7.33 -7.82 -25.44
N VAL A 14 6.62 -7.94 -24.29
CA VAL A 14 7.25 -8.16 -22.99
C VAL A 14 7.94 -9.52 -22.94
N ASP A 15 7.28 -10.56 -23.47
CA ASP A 15 7.81 -11.93 -23.50
C ASP A 15 9.02 -12.09 -24.42
N ALA A 16 9.05 -11.34 -25.53
CA ALA A 16 10.11 -11.39 -26.51
C ALA A 16 11.34 -10.50 -26.16
N ALA A 17 11.23 -9.65 -25.16
CA ALA A 17 12.30 -8.74 -24.78
C ALA A 17 13.53 -9.49 -24.25
N THR A 18 14.70 -9.22 -24.82
CA THR A 18 15.96 -9.88 -24.48
C THR A 18 16.92 -8.99 -23.70
N THR A 19 16.68 -7.68 -23.71
CA THR A 19 17.48 -6.71 -22.97
C THR A 19 16.63 -5.94 -21.95
N SER A 20 17.27 -5.40 -20.92
CA SER A 20 16.57 -4.57 -19.91
C SER A 20 15.90 -3.34 -20.53
N ALA A 21 16.49 -2.74 -21.56
CA ALA A 21 15.94 -1.59 -22.26
C ALA A 21 14.68 -1.97 -23.05
N GLU A 22 14.71 -3.06 -23.80
CA GLU A 22 13.54 -3.59 -24.51
C GLU A 22 12.42 -3.93 -23.54
N LEU A 23 12.74 -4.60 -22.44
CA LEU A 23 11.77 -4.98 -21.41
C LEU A 23 11.09 -3.77 -20.79
N MET A 24 11.85 -2.70 -20.48
CA MET A 24 11.28 -1.44 -19.98
C MET A 24 10.36 -0.77 -21.01
N GLN A 25 10.76 -0.75 -22.29
CA GLN A 25 9.95 -0.17 -23.36
C GLN A 25 8.65 -0.97 -23.59
N ALA A 26 8.75 -2.30 -23.64
CA ALA A 26 7.61 -3.20 -23.79
C ALA A 26 6.64 -3.10 -22.60
N THR A 27 7.17 -3.07 -21.37
CA THR A 27 6.34 -2.88 -20.17
C THR A 27 5.65 -1.50 -20.18
N ALA A 28 6.34 -0.45 -20.60
CA ALA A 28 5.72 0.87 -20.73
C ALA A 28 4.63 0.90 -21.83
N ALA A 29 4.81 0.14 -22.91
CA ALA A 29 3.78 -0.03 -23.93
C ALA A 29 2.55 -0.76 -23.38
N LEU A 30 2.77 -1.85 -22.64
CA LEU A 30 1.71 -2.61 -21.97
C LEU A 30 0.92 -1.73 -20.97
N VAL A 31 1.59 -0.90 -20.19
CA VAL A 31 0.94 0.07 -19.27
C VAL A 31 0.06 1.06 -20.05
N ARG A 32 0.50 1.54 -21.22
CA ARG A 32 -0.29 2.46 -22.04
C ARG A 32 -1.59 1.86 -22.58
N CYS A 33 -1.68 0.53 -22.67
CA CYS A 33 -2.92 -0.14 -23.06
C CYS A 33 -4.08 0.12 -22.10
N LYS A 34 -3.80 0.41 -20.81
CA LYS A 34 -4.80 0.65 -19.75
C LYS A 34 -5.90 -0.42 -19.74
N HIS A 35 -5.53 -1.67 -19.87
CA HIS A 35 -6.45 -2.80 -19.99
C HIS A 35 -6.27 -3.76 -18.81
N MET A 36 -7.39 -4.22 -18.22
CA MET A 36 -7.36 -5.12 -17.06
C MET A 36 -6.64 -6.44 -17.34
N GLY A 37 -6.69 -6.93 -18.56
CA GLY A 37 -5.95 -8.11 -19.02
C GLY A 37 -4.41 -7.97 -18.97
N ALA A 38 -3.87 -6.76 -18.72
CA ALA A 38 -2.45 -6.54 -18.52
C ALA A 38 -1.97 -6.91 -17.10
N ILE A 39 -2.89 -7.00 -16.12
CA ILE A 39 -2.55 -7.20 -14.70
C ILE A 39 -1.67 -8.43 -14.48
N PRO A 40 -1.99 -9.63 -15.01
CA PRO A 40 -1.15 -10.80 -14.78
C PRO A 40 0.31 -10.58 -15.23
N LYS A 41 0.50 -9.99 -16.41
CA LYS A 41 1.84 -9.71 -16.95
C LYS A 41 2.56 -8.60 -16.16
N LEU A 42 1.85 -7.57 -15.74
CA LEU A 42 2.43 -6.50 -14.89
C LEU A 42 2.86 -7.04 -13.51
N LEU A 43 2.11 -7.99 -12.93
CA LEU A 43 2.48 -8.64 -11.67
C LEU A 43 3.68 -9.58 -11.83
N GLU A 44 3.81 -10.26 -12.97
CA GLU A 44 5.00 -11.03 -13.31
C GLU A 44 6.24 -10.12 -13.40
N VAL A 45 6.12 -9.02 -14.13
CA VAL A 45 7.20 -8.03 -14.30
C VAL A 45 7.63 -7.40 -12.96
N ILE A 46 6.70 -7.16 -12.06
CA ILE A 46 7.00 -6.69 -10.69
C ILE A 46 7.89 -7.68 -9.94
N GLY A 47 7.75 -8.96 -10.21
CA GLY A 47 8.57 -10.03 -9.61
C GLY A 47 10.01 -10.07 -10.09
N PHE A 48 10.36 -9.38 -11.16
CA PHE A 48 11.73 -9.33 -11.66
C PHE A 48 12.58 -8.45 -10.74
N ASN A 49 13.78 -8.87 -10.45
CA ASN A 49 14.70 -8.13 -9.56
C ASN A 49 15.27 -6.87 -10.24
N ASN A 50 14.39 -5.98 -10.69
CA ASN A 50 14.72 -4.71 -11.34
C ASN A 50 13.78 -3.60 -10.84
N PRO A 51 14.24 -2.73 -9.91
CA PRO A 51 13.42 -1.67 -9.33
C PRO A 51 12.84 -0.66 -10.33
N ALA A 52 13.55 -0.36 -11.42
CA ALA A 52 13.07 0.56 -12.43
C ALA A 52 11.89 -0.04 -13.19
N LEU A 53 12.01 -1.31 -13.58
CA LEU A 53 10.97 -2.06 -14.26
C LEU A 53 9.74 -2.26 -13.36
N ALA A 54 9.97 -2.65 -12.11
CA ALA A 54 8.91 -2.78 -11.11
C ALA A 54 8.16 -1.45 -10.89
N GLY A 55 8.87 -0.31 -10.94
CA GLY A 55 8.26 1.02 -10.88
C GLY A 55 7.33 1.33 -12.04
N ILE A 56 7.68 0.92 -13.27
CA ILE A 56 6.82 1.07 -14.46
C ILE A 56 5.55 0.22 -14.30
N ALA A 57 5.70 -1.06 -13.96
CA ALA A 57 4.56 -1.97 -13.78
C ALA A 57 3.66 -1.54 -12.62
N PHE A 58 4.24 -1.12 -11.49
CA PHE A 58 3.50 -0.52 -10.36
C PHE A 58 2.64 0.67 -10.81
N SER A 59 3.22 1.60 -11.57
CA SER A 59 2.47 2.77 -12.06
C SER A 59 1.30 2.35 -12.96
N GLY A 60 1.48 1.30 -13.76
CA GLY A 60 0.42 0.71 -14.58
C GLY A 60 -0.71 0.12 -13.74
N LEU A 61 -0.39 -0.67 -12.72
CA LEU A 61 -1.39 -1.25 -11.81
C LEU A 61 -2.19 -0.17 -11.08
N VAL A 62 -1.51 0.86 -10.57
CA VAL A 62 -2.19 1.99 -9.90
C VAL A 62 -3.10 2.76 -10.85
N ALA A 63 -2.67 2.97 -12.09
CA ALA A 63 -3.44 3.69 -13.12
C ALA A 63 -4.72 2.94 -13.56
N LEU A 64 -4.79 1.61 -13.36
CA LEU A 64 -6.00 0.82 -13.59
C LEU A 64 -7.09 1.06 -12.53
N GLY A 65 -6.71 1.61 -11.38
CA GLY A 65 -7.65 2.01 -10.34
C GLY A 65 -8.24 0.88 -9.50
N PRO A 66 -9.36 1.15 -8.81
CA PRO A 66 -9.96 0.22 -7.84
C PRO A 66 -10.30 -1.16 -8.40
N GLU A 67 -10.69 -1.23 -9.66
CA GLU A 67 -11.08 -2.48 -10.32
C GLU A 67 -9.90 -3.48 -10.45
N ALA A 68 -8.66 -2.99 -10.35
CA ALA A 68 -7.48 -3.83 -10.36
C ALA A 68 -7.21 -4.52 -9.01
N ALA A 69 -7.69 -3.96 -7.91
CA ALA A 69 -7.36 -4.43 -6.58
C ALA A 69 -7.71 -5.90 -6.32
N PRO A 70 -8.89 -6.43 -6.70
CA PRO A 70 -9.21 -7.85 -6.52
C PRO A 70 -8.21 -8.77 -7.24
N GLN A 71 -7.85 -8.45 -8.48
CA GLN A 71 -6.92 -9.28 -9.25
C GLN A 71 -5.49 -9.23 -8.69
N ILE A 72 -5.08 -8.10 -8.10
CA ILE A 72 -3.78 -7.98 -7.40
C ILE A 72 -3.80 -8.85 -6.13
N LEU A 73 -4.91 -8.82 -5.38
CA LEU A 73 -5.08 -9.61 -4.16
C LEU A 73 -5.00 -11.12 -4.44
N ASP A 74 -5.69 -11.59 -5.48
CA ASP A 74 -5.71 -13.01 -5.86
C ASP A 74 -4.32 -13.54 -6.27
N ARG A 75 -3.38 -12.65 -6.62
CA ARG A 75 -2.05 -12.98 -7.12
C ARG A 75 -0.91 -12.50 -6.24
N LEU A 76 -1.19 -12.18 -4.98
CA LEU A 76 -0.12 -11.87 -4.02
C LEU A 76 0.79 -13.10 -3.86
N ASP A 77 2.06 -12.95 -4.23
CA ASP A 77 3.04 -14.01 -4.11
C ASP A 77 3.70 -13.99 -2.72
N PRO A 78 3.42 -14.99 -1.86
CA PRO A 78 4.00 -15.06 -0.53
C PRO A 78 5.50 -15.37 -0.54
N GLN A 79 6.02 -15.96 -1.61
CA GLN A 79 7.42 -16.40 -1.71
C GLN A 79 8.33 -15.32 -2.27
N ASN A 80 7.82 -14.46 -3.15
CA ASN A 80 8.61 -13.39 -3.76
C ASN A 80 8.45 -12.08 -2.97
N TYR A 81 9.42 -11.80 -2.11
CA TYR A 81 9.43 -10.57 -1.32
C TYR A 81 9.31 -9.30 -2.16
N GLY A 82 10.04 -9.20 -3.27
CA GLY A 82 10.01 -8.04 -4.16
C GLY A 82 8.63 -7.81 -4.78
N ALA A 83 8.05 -8.88 -5.35
CA ALA A 83 6.70 -8.86 -5.92
C ALA A 83 5.67 -8.47 -4.86
N ARG A 84 5.73 -9.07 -3.66
CA ARG A 84 4.82 -8.77 -2.55
C ARG A 84 4.93 -7.32 -2.10
N ALA A 85 6.15 -6.79 -1.93
CA ALA A 85 6.38 -5.41 -1.52
C ALA A 85 5.77 -4.39 -2.50
N TRP A 86 5.94 -4.61 -3.80
CA TRP A 86 5.37 -3.75 -4.82
C TRP A 86 3.85 -3.90 -4.96
N SER A 87 3.32 -5.12 -4.84
CA SER A 87 1.88 -5.39 -4.90
C SER A 87 1.14 -4.75 -3.72
N VAL A 88 1.65 -4.91 -2.49
CA VAL A 88 1.09 -4.25 -1.29
C VAL A 88 1.17 -2.73 -1.43
N ARG A 89 2.25 -2.21 -2.00
CA ARG A 89 2.36 -0.77 -2.29
C ARG A 89 1.34 -0.31 -3.33
N ALA A 90 1.05 -1.11 -4.36
CA ALA A 90 0.03 -0.80 -5.37
C ALA A 90 -1.37 -0.78 -4.73
N LEU A 91 -1.73 -1.78 -3.93
CA LEU A 91 -2.98 -1.82 -3.17
C LEU A 91 -3.12 -0.61 -2.24
N ALA A 92 -2.04 -0.22 -1.54
CA ALA A 92 -2.00 0.96 -0.69
C ALA A 92 -2.23 2.28 -1.44
N GLU A 93 -1.76 2.38 -2.68
CA GLU A 93 -1.95 3.58 -3.52
C GLU A 93 -3.31 3.59 -4.22
N ILE A 94 -3.78 2.42 -4.67
CA ILE A 94 -5.15 2.23 -5.21
C ILE A 94 -6.19 2.58 -4.13
N ALA A 95 -5.91 2.25 -2.88
CA ALA A 95 -6.69 2.63 -1.70
C ALA A 95 -8.16 2.13 -1.74
N ASP A 96 -8.44 0.99 -2.36
CA ASP A 96 -9.76 0.38 -2.34
C ASP A 96 -10.00 -0.43 -1.06
N SER A 97 -11.23 -0.35 -0.52
CA SER A 97 -11.60 -1.03 0.74
C SER A 97 -11.48 -2.56 0.69
N CYS A 98 -11.53 -3.19 -0.49
CA CYS A 98 -11.33 -4.64 -0.61
C CYS A 98 -9.92 -5.09 -0.16
N ALA A 99 -8.94 -4.18 -0.14
CA ALA A 99 -7.58 -4.46 0.31
C ALA A 99 -7.42 -4.42 1.86
N LEU A 100 -8.47 -4.12 2.62
CA LEU A 100 -8.39 -3.93 4.08
C LEU A 100 -7.72 -5.10 4.78
N ASP A 101 -8.20 -6.32 4.56
CA ASP A 101 -7.72 -7.51 5.25
C ASP A 101 -6.27 -7.83 4.89
N ALA A 102 -5.93 -7.75 3.61
CA ALA A 102 -4.57 -7.97 3.14
C ALA A 102 -3.58 -6.91 3.68
N LEU A 103 -4.00 -5.66 3.80
CA LEU A 103 -3.15 -4.61 4.38
C LEU A 103 -2.99 -4.76 5.90
N ILE A 104 -4.02 -5.21 6.62
CA ILE A 104 -3.90 -5.54 8.05
C ILE A 104 -2.92 -6.69 8.23
N GLU A 105 -3.11 -7.78 7.49
CA GLU A 105 -2.23 -8.94 7.54
C GLU A 105 -0.77 -8.56 7.21
N ALA A 106 -0.58 -7.78 6.15
CA ALA A 106 0.74 -7.32 5.75
C ALA A 106 1.41 -6.43 6.81
N LEU A 107 0.65 -5.55 7.49
CA LEU A 107 1.21 -4.71 8.57
C LEU A 107 1.61 -5.54 9.79
N CYS A 108 0.79 -6.51 10.17
CA CYS A 108 0.99 -7.24 11.42
C CYS A 108 2.02 -8.38 11.29
N ASN A 109 2.07 -9.05 10.14
CA ASN A 109 2.73 -10.34 10.01
C ASN A 109 3.82 -10.42 8.93
N ASP A 110 3.93 -9.45 8.00
CA ASP A 110 4.97 -9.53 6.97
C ASP A 110 6.37 -9.36 7.57
N ILE A 111 7.30 -10.21 7.15
CA ILE A 111 8.71 -10.17 7.60
C ILE A 111 9.45 -8.93 7.11
N GLY A 112 9.02 -8.33 5.99
CA GLY A 112 9.68 -7.21 5.34
C GLY A 112 9.21 -5.84 5.85
N PRO A 113 10.09 -5.02 6.43
CA PRO A 113 9.71 -3.68 6.92
C PRO A 113 9.12 -2.77 5.85
N SER A 114 9.56 -2.92 4.59
CA SER A 114 9.04 -2.11 3.48
C SER A 114 7.59 -2.47 3.16
N VAL A 115 7.21 -3.75 3.30
CA VAL A 115 5.83 -4.23 3.13
C VAL A 115 4.96 -3.69 4.26
N ARG A 116 5.39 -3.89 5.53
CA ARG A 116 4.68 -3.37 6.70
C ARG A 116 4.47 -1.85 6.63
N ARG A 117 5.50 -1.10 6.21
CA ARG A 117 5.41 0.34 6.01
C ARG A 117 4.40 0.72 4.93
N ALA A 118 4.39 0.02 3.79
CA ALA A 118 3.44 0.27 2.71
C ALA A 118 2.00 -0.02 3.16
N ALA A 119 1.80 -1.12 3.87
CA ALA A 119 0.53 -1.50 4.45
C ALA A 119 0.02 -0.44 5.46
N ALA A 120 0.88 0.03 6.37
CA ALA A 120 0.54 1.10 7.31
C ALA A 120 0.08 2.37 6.59
N LYS A 121 0.78 2.79 5.53
CA LYS A 121 0.37 3.92 4.68
C LYS A 121 -0.99 3.66 4.02
N GLY A 122 -1.19 2.45 3.48
CA GLY A 122 -2.42 2.04 2.81
C GLY A 122 -3.63 2.12 3.72
N LEU A 123 -3.54 1.55 4.93
CA LEU A 123 -4.62 1.56 5.93
C LEU A 123 -5.09 2.98 6.28
N GLY A 124 -4.18 3.95 6.33
CA GLY A 124 -4.53 5.36 6.55
C GLY A 124 -5.17 6.06 5.34
N ASN A 125 -5.14 5.45 4.16
CA ASN A 125 -5.62 6.04 2.91
C ASN A 125 -6.85 5.33 2.32
N LEU A 126 -7.27 4.18 2.89
CA LEU A 126 -8.38 3.40 2.35
C LEU A 126 -9.65 4.26 2.20
N ARG A 127 -10.27 4.15 1.04
CA ARG A 127 -11.59 4.68 0.77
C ARG A 127 -12.63 3.67 1.24
N LEU A 128 -12.93 3.72 2.54
CA LEU A 128 -13.88 2.82 3.17
C LEU A 128 -15.28 2.99 2.56
N ARG A 129 -15.98 1.89 2.32
CA ARG A 129 -17.29 1.86 1.65
C ARG A 129 -18.24 0.95 2.40
N GLY A 130 -19.54 1.24 2.26
CA GLY A 130 -20.63 0.51 2.88
C GLY A 130 -21.57 1.41 3.66
N THR A 131 -22.37 0.83 4.52
CA THR A 131 -23.20 1.53 5.50
C THR A 131 -22.34 2.27 6.53
N ALA A 132 -22.92 3.21 7.26
CA ALA A 132 -22.21 3.94 8.32
C ALA A 132 -21.60 2.99 9.37
N MET A 133 -22.32 1.91 9.69
CA MET A 133 -21.84 0.90 10.66
C MET A 133 -20.64 0.09 10.10
N GLU A 134 -20.70 -0.32 8.84
CA GLU A 134 -19.60 -1.02 8.18
C GLU A 134 -18.35 -0.15 8.07
N ILE A 135 -18.50 1.12 7.66
CA ILE A 135 -17.41 2.08 7.58
C ILE A 135 -16.78 2.30 8.96
N SER A 136 -17.61 2.43 10.01
CA SER A 136 -17.12 2.57 11.38
C SER A 136 -16.32 1.34 11.82
N SER A 137 -16.83 0.14 11.58
CA SER A 137 -16.14 -1.12 11.87
C SER A 137 -14.82 -1.25 11.10
N GLN A 138 -14.81 -0.97 9.81
CA GLN A 138 -13.60 -0.99 8.98
C GLN A 138 -12.54 0.01 9.51
N ARG A 139 -12.98 1.22 9.87
CA ARG A 139 -12.11 2.25 10.46
C ARG A 139 -11.50 1.79 11.78
N GLN A 140 -12.31 1.21 12.66
CA GLN A 140 -11.84 0.68 13.93
C GLN A 140 -10.78 -0.40 13.73
N ARG A 141 -10.96 -1.30 12.75
CA ARG A 141 -9.97 -2.32 12.39
C ARG A 141 -8.67 -1.69 11.90
N CYS A 142 -8.73 -0.63 11.05
CA CYS A 142 -7.55 0.12 10.63
C CYS A 142 -6.82 0.74 11.82
N VAL A 143 -7.55 1.41 12.70
CA VAL A 143 -6.97 2.05 13.91
C VAL A 143 -6.30 1.02 14.80
N HIS A 144 -6.95 -0.13 15.02
CA HIS A 144 -6.39 -1.21 15.84
C HIS A 144 -5.06 -1.75 15.28
N ALA A 145 -5.03 -2.06 13.98
CA ALA A 145 -3.81 -2.54 13.33
C ALA A 145 -2.67 -1.48 13.33
N LEU A 146 -3.01 -0.22 13.05
CA LEU A 146 -2.04 0.86 13.09
C LEU A 146 -1.51 1.12 14.51
N ASN A 147 -2.37 0.99 15.52
CA ASN A 147 -1.98 1.11 16.92
C ASN A 147 -0.95 0.04 17.29
N HIS A 148 -1.19 -1.22 16.91
CA HIS A 148 -0.21 -2.30 17.04
C HIS A 148 1.11 -1.93 16.32
N GLY A 149 1.04 -1.44 15.08
CA GLY A 149 2.20 -1.06 14.28
C GLY A 149 2.99 0.14 14.82
N THR A 150 2.44 0.95 15.77
CA THR A 150 3.24 1.98 16.45
C THR A 150 4.32 1.39 17.36
N HIS A 151 4.29 0.09 17.64
CA HIS A 151 5.27 -0.65 18.44
C HIS A 151 6.22 -1.51 17.60
N ASP A 152 6.15 -1.39 16.27
CA ASP A 152 7.02 -2.13 15.35
C ASP A 152 8.51 -1.91 15.68
N SER A 153 9.34 -2.94 15.48
CA SER A 153 10.80 -2.84 15.64
C SER A 153 11.42 -1.76 14.76
N GLU A 154 10.86 -1.59 13.55
CA GLU A 154 11.37 -0.69 12.52
C GLU A 154 10.75 0.71 12.63
N TRP A 155 11.60 1.71 12.77
CA TRP A 155 11.17 3.10 12.95
C TRP A 155 10.36 3.63 11.76
N VAL A 156 10.64 3.18 10.53
CA VAL A 156 9.91 3.60 9.32
C VAL A 156 8.46 3.13 9.34
N VAL A 157 8.17 1.98 9.97
CA VAL A 157 6.82 1.45 10.17
C VAL A 157 6.12 2.28 11.24
N ARG A 158 6.76 2.47 12.40
CA ARG A 158 6.21 3.31 13.49
C ARG A 158 5.85 4.71 13.01
N TYR A 159 6.75 5.34 12.23
CA TYR A 159 6.50 6.64 11.61
C TYR A 159 5.25 6.64 10.74
N SER A 160 5.12 5.63 9.87
CA SER A 160 3.97 5.51 8.96
C SER A 160 2.67 5.29 9.72
N CYS A 161 2.69 4.47 10.78
CA CYS A 161 1.52 4.26 11.64
C CYS A 161 1.08 5.56 12.32
N CYS A 162 2.00 6.35 12.88
CA CYS A 162 1.66 7.66 13.45
C CYS A 162 1.04 8.62 12.43
N ALA A 163 1.53 8.60 11.19
CA ALA A 163 0.99 9.43 10.11
C ALA A 163 -0.42 9.00 9.68
N SER A 164 -0.66 7.70 9.63
CA SER A 164 -1.94 7.11 9.23
C SER A 164 -3.00 7.25 10.32
N LEU A 165 -2.63 7.10 11.60
CA LEU A 165 -3.53 7.39 12.72
C LEU A 165 -4.00 8.85 12.72
N GLU A 166 -3.11 9.83 12.49
CA GLU A 166 -3.53 11.23 12.36
C GLU A 166 -4.62 11.41 11.32
N ARG A 167 -4.46 10.79 10.15
CA ARG A 167 -5.42 10.90 9.06
C ARG A 167 -6.77 10.27 9.39
N LEU A 168 -6.79 9.08 9.98
CA LEU A 168 -8.02 8.39 10.34
C LEU A 168 -8.77 9.07 11.48
N LEU A 169 -8.06 9.58 12.48
CA LEU A 169 -8.65 10.24 13.63
C LEU A 169 -9.17 11.64 13.31
N SER A 170 -8.62 12.32 12.29
CA SER A 170 -9.11 13.63 11.85
C SER A 170 -10.48 13.58 11.15
N THR A 171 -10.96 12.39 10.77
CA THR A 171 -12.19 12.20 9.99
C THR A 171 -13.36 11.62 10.78
N GLY A 172 -13.28 11.49 12.11
CA GLY A 172 -14.36 10.87 12.89
C GLY A 172 -14.05 10.68 14.37
N ALA A 173 -14.69 9.69 14.99
CA ALA A 173 -14.54 9.39 16.41
C ALA A 173 -13.09 9.14 16.80
N PHE A 174 -12.71 9.71 17.93
CA PHE A 174 -11.37 9.55 18.51
C PHE A 174 -11.30 8.22 19.27
N GLU A 175 -10.23 7.51 19.01
CA GLU A 175 -9.91 6.28 19.73
C GLU A 175 -8.89 6.62 20.82
N ASP A 176 -9.31 6.61 22.07
CA ASP A 176 -8.43 6.96 23.22
C ASP A 176 -7.13 6.17 23.21
N GLN A 177 -7.21 4.88 22.89
CA GLN A 177 -6.04 4.02 22.78
C GLN A 177 -5.07 4.48 21.69
N ALA A 178 -5.56 4.95 20.54
CA ALA A 178 -4.70 5.45 19.46
C ALA A 178 -4.02 6.77 19.84
N ILE A 179 -4.76 7.67 20.51
CA ILE A 179 -4.19 8.91 21.07
C ILE A 179 -3.14 8.59 22.11
N GLN A 180 -3.39 7.60 22.97
CA GLN A 180 -2.43 7.16 23.98
C GLN A 180 -1.16 6.61 23.33
N SER A 181 -1.28 5.77 22.29
CA SER A 181 -0.11 5.27 21.56
C SER A 181 0.69 6.39 20.90
N LEU A 182 0.03 7.40 20.34
CA LEU A 182 0.71 8.58 19.81
C LEU A 182 1.46 9.33 20.92
N ARG A 183 0.87 9.50 22.13
CA ARG A 183 1.54 10.11 23.29
C ARG A 183 2.78 9.35 23.71
N GLU A 184 2.71 8.03 23.77
CA GLU A 184 3.86 7.16 24.07
C GLU A 184 5.01 7.36 23.09
N ARG A 185 4.70 7.53 21.80
CA ARG A 185 5.71 7.80 20.76
C ARG A 185 6.31 9.21 20.84
N THR A 186 5.77 10.11 21.64
CA THR A 186 6.42 11.42 21.92
C THR A 186 7.42 11.35 23.06
N GLY A 187 7.37 10.30 23.87
CA GLY A 187 8.17 10.14 25.08
C GLY A 187 9.62 9.69 24.82
N ARG A 188 10.37 9.57 25.91
CA ARG A 188 11.79 9.17 25.90
C ARG A 188 12.01 7.71 25.50
N THR A 189 10.98 6.87 25.57
CA THR A 189 11.02 5.47 25.15
C THR A 189 11.18 5.32 23.64
N GLU A 190 10.68 6.29 22.86
CA GLU A 190 10.94 6.33 21.42
C GLU A 190 12.30 6.98 21.16
N ARG A 191 13.28 6.16 20.75
CA ARG A 191 14.66 6.62 20.53
C ARG A 191 14.83 7.44 19.25
N VAL A 192 13.97 7.25 18.26
CA VAL A 192 14.11 7.85 16.93
C VAL A 192 13.42 9.21 16.88
N LYS A 193 14.22 10.28 16.80
CA LYS A 193 13.74 11.66 16.82
C LYS A 193 12.64 11.96 15.80
N VAL A 194 12.76 11.45 14.58
CA VAL A 194 11.78 11.70 13.51
C VAL A 194 10.41 11.07 13.83
N VAL A 195 10.37 9.92 14.51
CA VAL A 195 9.12 9.30 14.98
C VAL A 195 8.49 10.15 16.08
N ARG A 196 9.28 10.61 17.07
CA ARG A 196 8.79 11.53 18.12
C ARG A 196 8.17 12.79 17.52
N LEU A 197 8.85 13.42 16.59
CA LEU A 197 8.35 14.63 15.91
C LEU A 197 7.08 14.35 15.10
N ARG A 198 7.00 13.18 14.45
CA ARG A 198 5.81 12.76 13.69
C ARG A 198 4.60 12.59 14.62
N ALA A 199 4.78 11.89 15.74
CA ALA A 199 3.74 11.67 16.73
C ALA A 199 3.29 13.00 17.38
N SER A 200 4.23 13.87 17.75
CA SER A 200 3.91 15.20 18.29
C SER A 200 3.10 16.04 17.32
N LYS A 201 3.46 16.02 16.01
CA LYS A 201 2.73 16.72 14.96
C LYS A 201 1.31 16.16 14.78
N ALA A 202 1.14 14.83 14.87
CA ALA A 202 -0.17 14.20 14.83
C ALA A 202 -1.07 14.71 15.97
N LEU A 203 -0.57 14.66 17.20
CA LEU A 203 -1.32 15.13 18.39
C LEU A 203 -1.65 16.63 18.33
N GLN A 204 -0.75 17.46 17.80
CA GLN A 204 -1.03 18.89 17.64
C GLN A 204 -2.19 19.14 16.66
N ARG A 205 -2.20 18.44 15.53
CA ARG A 205 -3.26 18.59 14.52
C ARG A 205 -4.60 18.06 15.00
N LEU A 206 -4.60 16.93 15.72
CA LEU A 206 -5.82 16.36 16.31
C LEU A 206 -6.44 17.24 17.42
N LYS A 207 -5.67 18.17 18.00
CA LYS A 207 -6.18 19.14 18.98
C LYS A 207 -6.70 20.43 18.36
N ALA A 208 -6.26 20.72 17.13
CA ALA A 208 -6.57 21.98 16.45
C ALA A 208 -7.79 21.87 15.52
N GLY A 209 -8.29 20.67 15.23
CA GLY A 209 -9.50 20.40 14.46
C GLY A 209 -10.64 19.91 15.32
#